data_5b503b1e55cddb8e70f825dabd932be0
#
_entry.id   5b503b1e55cddb8e70f825dabd932be0
#
_cell.length_a   1.000
_cell.length_b   1.000
_cell.length_c   1.000
_cell.angle_alpha   90.00
_cell.angle_beta   90.00
_cell.angle_gamma   90.00
#
_symmetry.space_group_name_H-M   'P 1'
#
loop_
_entity.id
_entity.type
_entity.pdbx_description
1 polymer ?
#
loop_
_entity_poly.entity_id
_entity_poly.type
_entity_poly.pdbx_seq_one_letter_code
_entity_poly.pdbx_strand_id
1 'polypeptide(L)'
;MNEPPHKISLRGKFLMSHHHHDYSALDRPEVLMFLFHPRREEFRTPPKDNTIDILIPVGDAVVIGSTFHSAGKTNPTILFFHGNGEIVADYDDLAQIYNSLGINFFIVDYRGYGRSTGSPSVGSMMEDCHTILNYVLKWLSDNDFTGPFVIMGRSLGSASALELAADYRDRIDGIIIESGFAYLTPLLELMGINARRLGISEEDGCRNLEKIRLFDKPVLIIHAEYDHIIPFSDGKALFDACNASYKRLIKIDGANHNNVMSRGFKTYMKGIHDFIGKLT
;
A
#
# COMPACT_ATOMS: atom_id res chain seq x y z
N MET A 1 -7.71 4.88 59.84
CA MET A 1 -6.51 5.01 59.03
C MET A 1 -6.75 4.18 57.79
N ASN A 2 -7.15 4.86 56.70
CA ASN A 2 -7.45 4.23 55.41
C ASN A 2 -6.34 4.59 54.45
N GLU A 3 -5.58 3.62 53.97
CA GLU A 3 -4.62 3.79 52.89
C GLU A 3 -5.35 3.99 51.54
N PRO A 4 -4.85 4.88 50.64
CA PRO A 4 -5.42 5.07 49.32
C PRO A 4 -4.94 3.98 48.32
N PRO A 5 -5.74 3.64 47.31
CA PRO A 5 -5.41 2.56 46.37
C PRO A 5 -4.27 2.94 45.43
N HIS A 6 -3.37 2.00 45.20
CA HIS A 6 -2.23 2.08 44.28
C HIS A 6 -2.66 2.44 42.86
N LYS A 7 -2.12 3.56 42.37
CA LYS A 7 -2.16 3.93 40.94
C LYS A 7 -1.29 2.95 40.15
N ILE A 8 -1.92 2.12 39.33
CA ILE A 8 -1.23 1.31 38.32
C ILE A 8 -0.73 2.26 37.21
N SER A 9 0.58 2.42 37.15
CA SER A 9 1.27 3.16 36.11
C SER A 9 1.32 2.34 34.82
N LEU A 10 0.41 2.62 33.87
CA LEU A 10 0.50 2.14 32.49
C LEU A 10 1.48 3.02 31.69
N ARG A 11 2.76 2.90 31.97
CA ARG A 11 3.84 3.35 31.09
C ARG A 11 4.57 2.12 30.50
N GLY A 12 3.87 1.38 29.63
CA GLY A 12 4.51 0.48 28.68
C GLY A 12 4.99 1.29 27.49
N LYS A 13 6.29 1.63 27.47
CA LYS A 13 6.96 2.11 26.25
C LYS A 13 7.00 0.95 25.25
N PHE A 14 6.06 0.90 24.33
CA PHE A 14 6.23 0.18 23.08
C PHE A 14 7.08 1.06 22.14
N LEU A 15 8.38 1.07 22.37
CA LEU A 15 9.37 1.44 21.38
C LEU A 15 9.59 0.18 20.52
N MET A 16 8.73 -0.03 19.51
CA MET A 16 9.14 -0.87 18.40
C MET A 16 10.29 -0.16 17.70
N SER A 17 11.45 -0.80 17.65
CA SER A 17 12.56 -0.36 16.82
C SER A 17 12.14 -0.58 15.37
N HIS A 18 11.55 0.45 14.74
CA HIS A 18 11.45 0.48 13.30
C HIS A 18 12.86 0.38 12.75
N HIS A 19 13.15 -0.64 11.97
CA HIS A 19 14.39 -0.71 11.22
C HIS A 19 14.36 0.42 10.19
N HIS A 20 14.81 1.60 10.58
CA HIS A 20 14.90 2.76 9.68
C HIS A 20 15.93 2.42 8.60
N HIS A 21 15.43 1.95 7.46
CA HIS A 21 16.26 1.81 6.27
C HIS A 21 16.56 3.21 5.71
N ASP A 22 17.83 3.47 5.36
CA ASP A 22 18.23 4.75 4.79
C ASP A 22 17.94 4.77 3.28
N TYR A 23 16.95 5.54 2.87
CA TYR A 23 16.58 5.74 1.46
C TYR A 23 17.28 6.93 0.80
N SER A 24 18.26 7.56 1.44
CA SER A 24 18.93 8.77 0.93
C SER A 24 19.58 8.60 -0.44
N ALA A 25 20.03 7.37 -0.76
CA ALA A 25 20.55 7.04 -2.09
C ALA A 25 19.50 7.18 -3.20
N LEU A 26 18.22 6.96 -2.88
CA LEU A 26 17.08 7.07 -3.79
C LEU A 26 16.45 8.47 -3.80
N ASP A 27 16.70 9.28 -2.78
CA ASP A 27 16.14 10.63 -2.64
C ASP A 27 16.96 11.71 -3.38
N ARG A 28 17.84 11.28 -4.30
CA ARG A 28 18.59 12.17 -5.17
C ARG A 28 17.69 12.72 -6.28
N PRO A 29 17.85 14.00 -6.67
CA PRO A 29 17.05 14.61 -7.74
C PRO A 29 17.03 13.80 -9.04
N GLU A 30 18.17 13.19 -9.40
CA GLU A 30 18.33 12.37 -10.60
C GLU A 30 17.49 11.09 -10.58
N VAL A 31 17.09 10.62 -9.40
CA VAL A 31 16.22 9.47 -9.22
C VAL A 31 14.77 9.92 -9.11
N LEU A 32 14.51 10.91 -8.24
CA LEU A 32 13.15 11.35 -7.93
C LEU A 32 12.39 11.87 -9.13
N MET A 33 13.07 12.57 -10.07
CA MET A 33 12.45 13.11 -11.28
C MET A 33 11.90 12.03 -12.24
N PHE A 34 12.41 10.79 -12.14
CA PHE A 34 11.93 9.65 -12.92
C PHE A 34 11.03 8.71 -12.11
N LEU A 35 11.23 8.67 -10.78
CA LEU A 35 10.53 7.74 -9.93
C LEU A 35 9.13 8.21 -9.54
N PHE A 36 8.89 9.53 -9.47
CA PHE A 36 7.61 10.11 -9.09
C PHE A 36 7.05 11.01 -10.20
N HIS A 37 5.77 10.80 -10.51
CA HIS A 37 5.02 11.59 -11.47
C HIS A 37 3.77 12.17 -10.78
N PRO A 38 3.96 13.14 -9.86
CA PRO A 38 2.84 13.70 -9.11
C PRO A 38 1.86 14.41 -10.03
N ARG A 39 0.58 14.11 -9.84
CA ARG A 39 -0.53 14.73 -10.55
C ARG A 39 -1.51 15.30 -9.53
N ARG A 40 -1.95 16.53 -9.73
CA ARG A 40 -2.95 17.17 -8.87
C ARG A 40 -4.36 16.73 -9.26
N GLU A 41 -5.26 16.65 -8.29
CA GLU A 41 -6.69 16.53 -8.54
C GLU A 41 -7.22 17.91 -8.96
N GLU A 42 -7.61 18.05 -10.25
CA GLU A 42 -8.08 19.31 -10.79
C GLU A 42 -9.56 19.57 -10.47
N PHE A 43 -10.36 18.50 -10.46
CA PHE A 43 -11.80 18.59 -10.19
C PHE A 43 -12.21 17.49 -9.21
N ARG A 44 -12.93 17.87 -8.18
CA ARG A 44 -13.51 16.92 -7.22
C ARG A 44 -15.01 16.78 -7.47
N THR A 45 -15.44 15.57 -7.79
CA THR A 45 -16.86 15.21 -7.74
C THR A 45 -17.30 15.18 -6.27
N PRO A 46 -18.46 15.77 -5.92
CA PRO A 46 -18.96 15.65 -4.55
C PRO A 46 -19.00 14.19 -4.11
N PRO A 47 -18.58 13.89 -2.88
CA PRO A 47 -18.57 12.51 -2.39
C PRO A 47 -20.01 11.96 -2.35
N LYS A 48 -20.16 10.66 -2.67
CA LYS A 48 -21.43 9.94 -2.51
C LYS A 48 -21.71 9.71 -1.02
N ASP A 49 -22.94 9.36 -0.65
CA ASP A 49 -23.38 9.17 0.74
C ASP A 49 -22.52 8.20 1.57
N ASN A 50 -21.90 7.20 0.90
CA ASN A 50 -21.04 6.21 1.54
C ASN A 50 -19.54 6.55 1.45
N THR A 51 -19.19 7.77 1.09
CA THR A 51 -17.82 8.20 0.81
C THR A 51 -17.41 9.35 1.73
N ILE A 52 -16.22 9.26 2.32
CA ILE A 52 -15.68 10.28 3.23
C ILE A 52 -14.29 10.68 2.76
N ASP A 53 -14.09 11.96 2.49
CA ASP A 53 -12.77 12.53 2.23
C ASP A 53 -12.06 12.84 3.54
N ILE A 54 -10.81 12.40 3.64
CA ILE A 54 -10.01 12.53 4.85
C ILE A 54 -8.65 13.10 4.47
N LEU A 55 -8.18 14.09 5.25
CA LEU A 55 -6.81 14.59 5.16
C LEU A 55 -6.02 14.03 6.34
N ILE A 56 -5.00 13.23 6.06
CA ILE A 56 -4.19 12.57 7.07
C ILE A 56 -2.92 13.40 7.32
N PRO A 57 -2.72 13.95 8.53
CA PRO A 57 -1.49 14.67 8.85
C PRO A 57 -0.32 13.67 9.01
N VAL A 58 0.78 13.89 8.28
CA VAL A 58 1.96 13.01 8.29
C VAL A 58 3.22 13.71 8.82
N GLY A 59 3.14 14.93 9.28
CA GLY A 59 4.23 15.72 9.87
C GLY A 59 4.24 17.15 9.36
N ASP A 60 5.00 18.04 9.99
CA ASP A 60 5.34 19.43 9.65
C ASP A 60 4.43 20.16 8.62
N ALA A 61 3.13 20.25 8.91
CA ALA A 61 2.12 20.85 8.06
C ALA A 61 1.89 20.13 6.70
N VAL A 62 2.36 18.89 6.55
CA VAL A 62 2.07 18.03 5.40
C VAL A 62 0.85 17.17 5.67
N VAL A 63 -0.08 17.14 4.71
CA VAL A 63 -1.26 16.28 4.76
C VAL A 63 -1.32 15.39 3.53
N ILE A 64 -1.79 14.17 3.72
CA ILE A 64 -2.07 13.20 2.66
C ILE A 64 -3.56 13.18 2.38
N GLY A 65 -3.93 13.38 1.12
CA GLY A 65 -5.29 13.24 0.63
C GLY A 65 -5.70 11.77 0.62
N SER A 66 -6.90 11.50 1.08
CA SER A 66 -7.44 10.14 1.07
C SER A 66 -8.95 10.14 0.94
N THR A 67 -9.52 9.00 0.54
CA THR A 67 -10.96 8.80 0.48
C THR A 67 -11.29 7.42 1.01
N PHE A 68 -12.29 7.36 1.87
CA PHE A 68 -12.85 6.13 2.40
C PHE A 68 -14.23 5.86 1.80
N HIS A 69 -14.41 4.69 1.20
CA HIS A 69 -15.67 4.21 0.65
C HIS A 69 -16.19 3.06 1.50
N SER A 70 -17.33 3.26 2.16
CA SER A 70 -17.88 2.31 3.12
C SER A 70 -18.84 1.32 2.46
N ALA A 71 -18.67 0.04 2.74
CA ALA A 71 -19.63 -1.03 2.46
C ALA A 71 -20.36 -1.52 3.73
N GLY A 72 -19.82 -1.20 4.93
CA GLY A 72 -20.42 -1.55 6.22
C GLY A 72 -19.40 -1.75 7.32
N LYS A 73 -19.85 -1.63 8.57
CA LYS A 73 -18.98 -1.59 9.77
C LYS A 73 -18.22 -2.88 10.06
N THR A 74 -18.83 -4.03 9.74
CA THR A 74 -18.24 -5.35 9.98
C THR A 74 -17.54 -5.93 8.74
N ASN A 75 -17.58 -5.20 7.64
CA ASN A 75 -16.99 -5.63 6.38
C ASN A 75 -15.46 -5.43 6.38
N PRO A 76 -14.72 -6.28 5.66
CA PRO A 76 -13.28 -6.12 5.49
C PRO A 76 -12.92 -4.73 4.94
N THR A 77 -11.81 -4.19 5.39
CA THR A 77 -11.28 -2.89 4.90
C THR A 77 -9.95 -3.11 4.20
N ILE A 78 -9.84 -2.64 2.96
CA ILE A 78 -8.58 -2.57 2.23
C ILE A 78 -8.03 -1.14 2.33
N LEU A 79 -6.83 -0.99 2.91
CA LEU A 79 -6.01 0.23 2.77
C LEU A 79 -5.16 0.10 1.51
N PHE A 80 -5.37 0.99 0.56
CA PHE A 80 -4.79 0.91 -0.78
C PHE A 80 -3.78 2.02 -1.06
N PHE A 81 -2.58 1.62 -1.48
CA PHE A 81 -1.51 2.44 -1.99
C PHE A 81 -1.43 2.30 -3.52
N HIS A 82 -1.73 3.36 -4.24
CA HIS A 82 -1.84 3.36 -5.70
C HIS A 82 -0.49 3.34 -6.43
N GLY A 83 -0.52 3.19 -7.75
CA GLY A 83 0.65 3.24 -8.60
C GLY A 83 1.15 4.66 -8.90
N ASN A 84 2.35 4.75 -9.49
CA ASN A 84 2.92 6.03 -9.88
C ASN A 84 2.05 6.74 -10.95
N GLY A 85 1.88 8.05 -10.82
CA GLY A 85 1.06 8.87 -11.75
C GLY A 85 -0.45 8.74 -11.55
N GLU A 86 -0.91 7.89 -10.64
CA GLU A 86 -2.31 7.73 -10.26
C GLU A 86 -2.64 8.62 -9.06
N ILE A 87 -3.92 8.87 -8.79
CA ILE A 87 -4.42 9.58 -7.62
C ILE A 87 -5.69 8.92 -7.07
N VAL A 88 -6.04 9.25 -5.83
CA VAL A 88 -7.25 8.73 -5.16
C VAL A 88 -8.49 8.82 -6.04
N ALA A 89 -8.71 9.93 -6.73
CA ALA A 89 -9.89 10.16 -7.56
C ALA A 89 -10.04 9.18 -8.74
N ASP A 90 -8.95 8.57 -9.23
CA ASP A 90 -8.99 7.58 -10.31
C ASP A 90 -9.69 6.29 -9.90
N TYR A 91 -9.89 6.09 -8.61
CA TYR A 91 -10.39 4.85 -8.03
C TYR A 91 -11.84 4.92 -7.54
N ASP A 92 -12.54 6.07 -7.73
CA ASP A 92 -13.92 6.24 -7.26
C ASP A 92 -14.88 5.19 -7.84
N ASP A 93 -14.75 4.84 -9.13
CA ASP A 93 -15.57 3.81 -9.76
C ASP A 93 -15.19 2.39 -9.30
N LEU A 94 -13.90 2.12 -9.16
CA LEU A 94 -13.41 0.85 -8.64
C LEU A 94 -13.86 0.63 -7.19
N ALA A 95 -13.83 1.67 -6.38
CA ALA A 95 -14.31 1.61 -5.00
C ALA A 95 -15.77 1.16 -4.90
N GLN A 96 -16.64 1.60 -5.83
CA GLN A 96 -18.03 1.13 -5.88
C GLN A 96 -18.12 -0.37 -6.20
N ILE A 97 -17.20 -0.89 -7.01
CA ILE A 97 -17.14 -2.33 -7.31
C ILE A 97 -16.71 -3.09 -6.05
N TYR A 98 -15.69 -2.63 -5.33
CA TYR A 98 -15.30 -3.23 -4.05
C TYR A 98 -16.43 -3.17 -3.02
N ASN A 99 -17.14 -2.04 -2.91
CA ASN A 99 -18.30 -1.91 -2.03
C ASN A 99 -19.41 -2.91 -2.38
N SER A 100 -19.66 -3.17 -3.68
CA SER A 100 -20.65 -4.16 -4.12
C SER A 100 -20.30 -5.60 -3.72
N LEU A 101 -19.01 -5.86 -3.45
CA LEU A 101 -18.50 -7.12 -2.90
C LEU A 101 -18.47 -7.14 -1.37
N GLY A 102 -18.99 -6.11 -0.72
CA GLY A 102 -18.96 -5.99 0.74
C GLY A 102 -17.57 -5.65 1.28
N ILE A 103 -16.76 -4.88 0.57
CA ILE A 103 -15.40 -4.49 0.97
C ILE A 103 -15.35 -2.98 1.12
N ASN A 104 -14.95 -2.49 2.30
CA ASN A 104 -14.59 -1.09 2.50
C ASN A 104 -13.27 -0.79 1.79
N PHE A 105 -13.16 0.38 1.17
CA PHE A 105 -11.96 0.73 0.41
C PHE A 105 -11.44 2.08 0.85
N PHE A 106 -10.26 2.10 1.46
CA PHE A 106 -9.57 3.29 1.96
C PHE A 106 -8.36 3.56 1.07
N ILE A 107 -8.42 4.61 0.26
CA ILE A 107 -7.38 4.94 -0.73
C ILE A 107 -6.62 6.16 -0.24
N VAL A 108 -5.30 6.16 -0.40
CA VAL A 108 -4.41 7.25 0.03
C VAL A 108 -3.50 7.70 -1.10
N ASP A 109 -3.30 9.01 -1.22
CA ASP A 109 -2.30 9.62 -2.09
C ASP A 109 -0.90 9.58 -1.45
N TYR A 110 0.11 10.00 -2.20
CA TYR A 110 1.44 10.34 -1.69
C TYR A 110 1.61 11.86 -1.59
N ARG A 111 2.68 12.35 -0.94
CA ARG A 111 3.03 13.77 -0.95
C ARG A 111 3.04 14.29 -2.39
N GLY A 112 2.42 15.43 -2.64
CA GLY A 112 2.36 16.06 -3.96
C GLY A 112 1.34 15.47 -4.94
N TYR A 113 0.74 14.31 -4.66
CA TYR A 113 -0.32 13.70 -5.47
C TYR A 113 -1.71 14.13 -5.03
N GLY A 114 -2.66 14.15 -5.95
CA GLY A 114 -4.06 14.44 -5.69
C GLY A 114 -4.25 15.68 -4.85
N ARG A 115 -4.82 15.49 -3.65
CA ARG A 115 -5.07 16.57 -2.67
C ARG A 115 -3.97 16.71 -1.61
N SER A 116 -2.94 15.86 -1.66
CA SER A 116 -1.83 15.90 -0.70
C SER A 116 -0.96 17.13 -0.89
N THR A 117 -0.36 17.62 0.19
CA THR A 117 0.65 18.70 0.17
C THR A 117 2.07 18.10 0.13
N GLY A 118 3.09 18.96 0.11
CA GLY A 118 4.49 18.56 0.10
C GLY A 118 4.97 18.06 -1.26
N SER A 119 6.14 17.41 -1.25
CA SER A 119 6.77 16.81 -2.42
C SER A 119 7.16 15.36 -2.11
N PRO A 120 7.02 14.43 -3.07
CA PRO A 120 7.33 13.02 -2.83
C PRO A 120 8.83 12.77 -2.80
N SER A 121 9.24 11.84 -1.93
CA SER A 121 10.53 11.17 -1.96
C SER A 121 10.35 9.73 -1.50
N VAL A 122 11.34 8.86 -1.74
CA VAL A 122 11.24 7.46 -1.30
C VAL A 122 11.23 7.39 0.22
N GLY A 123 12.11 8.14 0.89
CA GLY A 123 12.14 8.22 2.33
C GLY A 123 10.81 8.69 2.91
N SER A 124 10.23 9.79 2.37
CA SER A 124 8.93 10.28 2.85
C SER A 124 7.78 9.31 2.56
N MET A 125 7.77 8.64 1.42
CA MET A 125 6.75 7.62 1.09
C MET A 125 6.77 6.47 2.10
N MET A 126 7.97 6.01 2.47
CA MET A 126 8.13 4.92 3.43
C MET A 126 7.82 5.35 4.86
N GLU A 127 8.21 6.56 5.27
CA GLU A 127 7.87 7.11 6.60
C GLU A 127 6.37 7.40 6.73
N ASP A 128 5.78 8.02 5.72
CA ASP A 128 4.37 8.38 5.72
C ASP A 128 3.47 7.15 5.80
N CYS A 129 3.81 6.02 5.15
CA CYS A 129 2.96 4.84 5.19
C CYS A 129 2.75 4.32 6.64
N HIS A 130 3.73 4.41 7.52
CA HIS A 130 3.59 4.07 8.94
C HIS A 130 2.62 5.02 9.67
N THR A 131 2.73 6.33 9.41
CA THR A 131 1.83 7.33 9.98
C THR A 131 0.40 7.14 9.48
N ILE A 132 0.25 6.89 8.17
CA ILE A 132 -1.03 6.59 7.52
C ILE A 132 -1.68 5.36 8.15
N LEU A 133 -0.94 4.25 8.29
CA LEU A 133 -1.47 3.02 8.91
C LEU A 133 -2.01 3.30 10.31
N ASN A 134 -1.21 3.97 11.16
CA ASN A 134 -1.61 4.26 12.53
C ASN A 134 -2.85 5.16 12.59
N TYR A 135 -2.92 6.16 11.72
CA TYR A 135 -4.09 7.02 11.59
C TYR A 135 -5.33 6.23 11.16
N VAL A 136 -5.22 5.44 10.09
CA VAL A 136 -6.33 4.66 9.53
C VAL A 136 -6.87 3.66 10.54
N LEU A 137 -6.01 2.90 11.21
CA LEU A 137 -6.46 1.94 12.23
C LEU A 137 -7.15 2.61 13.40
N LYS A 138 -6.64 3.77 13.85
CA LYS A 138 -7.32 4.56 14.88
C LYS A 138 -8.66 5.08 14.38
N TRP A 139 -8.71 5.63 13.17
CA TRP A 139 -9.94 6.17 12.58
C TRP A 139 -11.01 5.08 12.41
N LEU A 140 -10.63 3.88 11.93
CA LEU A 140 -11.53 2.74 11.83
C LEU A 140 -12.10 2.33 13.19
N SER A 141 -11.24 2.25 14.21
CA SER A 141 -11.65 1.93 15.59
C SER A 141 -12.59 2.99 16.18
N ASP A 142 -12.27 4.28 16.01
CA ASP A 142 -13.08 5.39 16.52
C ASP A 142 -14.46 5.47 15.83
N ASN A 143 -14.58 4.86 14.65
CA ASN A 143 -15.81 4.81 13.86
C ASN A 143 -16.46 3.43 13.82
N ASP A 144 -16.13 2.52 14.75
CA ASP A 144 -16.71 1.18 14.94
C ASP A 144 -16.60 0.25 13.70
N PHE A 145 -15.56 0.40 12.88
CA PHE A 145 -15.23 -0.56 11.82
C PHE A 145 -14.41 -1.71 12.41
N THR A 146 -14.96 -2.93 12.35
CA THR A 146 -14.43 -4.11 13.08
C THR A 146 -14.09 -5.28 12.17
N GLY A 147 -14.26 -5.16 10.85
CA GLY A 147 -13.93 -6.22 9.90
C GLY A 147 -12.42 -6.42 9.73
N PRO A 148 -12.00 -7.51 9.06
CA PRO A 148 -10.59 -7.77 8.75
C PRO A 148 -9.92 -6.60 8.03
N PHE A 149 -8.63 -6.38 8.33
CA PHE A 149 -7.86 -5.28 7.78
C PHE A 149 -6.77 -5.78 6.82
N VAL A 150 -6.85 -5.33 5.57
CA VAL A 150 -5.96 -5.74 4.48
C VAL A 150 -5.20 -4.53 3.96
N ILE A 151 -3.94 -4.71 3.63
CA ILE A 151 -3.17 -3.71 2.89
C ILE A 151 -3.02 -4.17 1.44
N MET A 152 -3.25 -3.25 0.52
CA MET A 152 -3.05 -3.48 -0.90
C MET A 152 -2.11 -2.43 -1.48
N GLY A 153 -1.17 -2.88 -2.30
CA GLY A 153 -0.27 -2.01 -3.04
C GLY A 153 -0.19 -2.37 -4.50
N ARG A 154 -0.32 -1.36 -5.37
CA ARG A 154 -0.17 -1.49 -6.82
C ARG A 154 1.11 -0.83 -7.29
N SER A 155 1.91 -1.54 -8.11
CA SER A 155 3.13 -1.00 -8.72
C SER A 155 4.03 -0.34 -7.65
N LEU A 156 4.27 0.98 -7.72
CA LEU A 156 4.99 1.74 -6.70
C LEU A 156 4.47 1.49 -5.28
N GLY A 157 3.16 1.45 -5.11
CA GLY A 157 2.50 1.23 -3.82
C GLY A 157 2.78 -0.13 -3.19
N SER A 158 3.28 -1.11 -3.96
CA SER A 158 3.71 -2.40 -3.43
C SER A 158 4.84 -2.26 -2.40
N ALA A 159 5.71 -1.25 -2.55
CA ALA A 159 6.77 -0.97 -1.58
C ALA A 159 6.21 -0.58 -0.21
N SER A 160 5.25 0.38 -0.18
CA SER A 160 4.57 0.78 1.07
C SER A 160 3.80 -0.39 1.70
N ALA A 161 3.10 -1.20 0.88
CA ALA A 161 2.36 -2.35 1.37
C ALA A 161 3.27 -3.40 2.02
N LEU A 162 4.43 -3.68 1.41
CA LEU A 162 5.39 -4.64 1.92
C LEU A 162 6.17 -4.12 3.14
N GLU A 163 6.45 -2.81 3.20
CA GLU A 163 6.99 -2.14 4.40
C GLU A 163 6.10 -2.41 5.60
N LEU A 164 4.83 -2.07 5.46
CA LEU A 164 3.85 -2.24 6.53
C LEU A 164 3.61 -3.71 6.89
N ALA A 165 3.62 -4.61 5.91
CA ALA A 165 3.49 -6.04 6.15
C ALA A 165 4.64 -6.60 7.01
N ALA A 166 5.87 -6.14 6.78
CA ALA A 166 7.02 -6.57 7.57
C ALA A 166 6.95 -6.08 9.02
N ASP A 167 6.56 -4.82 9.24
CA ASP A 167 6.63 -4.18 10.55
C ASP A 167 5.35 -4.35 11.40
N TYR A 168 4.19 -4.55 10.78
CA TYR A 168 2.89 -4.57 11.47
C TYR A 168 2.09 -5.85 11.24
N ARG A 169 2.75 -6.98 10.99
CA ARG A 169 2.10 -8.25 10.70
C ARG A 169 0.98 -8.62 11.69
N ASP A 170 1.11 -8.28 12.97
CA ASP A 170 0.12 -8.60 13.99
C ASP A 170 -1.15 -7.75 13.91
N ARG A 171 -1.10 -6.64 13.18
CA ARG A 171 -2.21 -5.67 12.99
C ARG A 171 -2.87 -5.76 11.60
N ILE A 172 -2.36 -6.62 10.73
CA ILE A 172 -2.78 -6.78 9.33
C ILE A 172 -3.24 -8.22 9.15
N ASP A 173 -4.41 -8.44 8.58
CA ASP A 173 -4.98 -9.79 8.39
C ASP A 173 -4.58 -10.41 7.04
N GLY A 174 -4.14 -9.62 6.09
CA GLY A 174 -3.66 -10.08 4.80
C GLY A 174 -3.13 -8.96 3.92
N ILE A 175 -2.39 -9.31 2.86
CA ILE A 175 -1.91 -8.33 1.87
C ILE A 175 -2.25 -8.73 0.45
N ILE A 176 -2.44 -7.71 -0.40
CA ILE A 176 -2.64 -7.86 -1.84
C ILE A 176 -1.58 -7.04 -2.56
N ILE A 177 -0.84 -7.67 -3.46
CA ILE A 177 0.18 -7.03 -4.28
C ILE A 177 -0.24 -7.12 -5.75
N GLU A 178 -0.49 -5.98 -6.37
CA GLU A 178 -0.82 -5.88 -7.79
C GLU A 178 0.36 -5.32 -8.57
N SER A 179 0.88 -6.08 -9.55
CA SER A 179 2.00 -5.68 -10.40
C SER A 179 3.17 -5.09 -9.61
N GLY A 180 3.48 -5.72 -8.45
CA GLY A 180 4.54 -5.26 -7.55
C GLY A 180 5.92 -5.68 -8.04
N PHE A 181 6.94 -4.87 -7.72
CA PHE A 181 8.33 -5.15 -8.06
C PHE A 181 9.06 -5.91 -6.93
N ALA A 182 9.91 -6.86 -7.34
CA ALA A 182 10.80 -7.60 -6.46
C ALA A 182 12.16 -6.91 -6.34
N TYR A 183 12.62 -6.32 -7.44
CA TYR A 183 13.94 -5.74 -7.60
C TYR A 183 13.85 -4.27 -8.01
N LEU A 184 14.64 -3.41 -7.33
CA LEU A 184 14.65 -1.98 -7.64
C LEU A 184 15.55 -1.64 -8.83
N THR A 185 16.76 -2.23 -8.88
CA THR A 185 17.79 -1.85 -9.87
C THR A 185 17.30 -2.02 -11.32
N PRO A 186 16.67 -3.16 -11.72
CA PRO A 186 16.12 -3.30 -13.06
C PRO A 186 15.00 -2.29 -13.37
N LEU A 187 14.19 -1.93 -12.37
CA LEU A 187 13.14 -0.92 -12.52
C LEU A 187 13.74 0.46 -12.79
N LEU A 188 14.78 0.86 -12.04
CA LEU A 188 15.49 2.12 -12.27
C LEU A 188 16.11 2.16 -13.67
N GLU A 189 16.75 1.08 -14.12
CA GLU A 189 17.36 0.98 -15.43
C GLU A 189 16.32 1.12 -16.56
N LEU A 190 15.14 0.49 -16.39
CA LEU A 190 14.04 0.62 -17.34
C LEU A 190 13.55 2.07 -17.43
N MET A 191 13.57 2.80 -16.33
CA MET A 191 13.23 4.24 -16.27
C MET A 191 14.34 5.16 -16.82
N GLY A 192 15.45 4.61 -17.31
CA GLY A 192 16.58 5.36 -17.86
C GLY A 192 17.59 5.84 -16.81
N ILE A 193 17.46 5.38 -15.56
CA ILE A 193 18.38 5.70 -14.47
C ILE A 193 19.50 4.66 -14.44
N ASN A 194 20.74 5.07 -14.68
CA ASN A 194 21.88 4.18 -14.54
C ASN A 194 22.26 4.00 -13.06
N ALA A 195 21.62 3.02 -12.41
CA ALA A 195 21.79 2.73 -10.99
C ALA A 195 23.27 2.51 -10.64
N ARG A 196 24.00 1.73 -11.47
CA ARG A 196 25.43 1.45 -11.26
C ARG A 196 26.28 2.71 -11.27
N ARG A 197 26.01 3.67 -12.20
CA ARG A 197 26.74 4.96 -12.26
C ARG A 197 26.48 5.82 -11.03
N LEU A 198 25.30 5.72 -10.45
CA LEU A 198 24.92 6.42 -9.22
C LEU A 198 25.38 5.70 -7.97
N GLY A 199 25.96 4.50 -8.08
CA GLY A 199 26.36 3.68 -6.94
C GLY A 199 25.17 3.13 -6.16
N ILE A 200 24.01 2.96 -6.80
CA ILE A 200 22.79 2.41 -6.20
C ILE A 200 22.77 0.90 -6.44
N SER A 201 22.52 0.15 -5.38
CA SER A 201 22.37 -1.30 -5.35
C SER A 201 20.97 -1.73 -4.92
N GLU A 202 20.66 -3.03 -4.95
CA GLU A 202 19.41 -3.56 -4.38
C GLU A 202 19.30 -3.33 -2.87
N GLU A 203 20.44 -3.22 -2.17
CA GLU A 203 20.49 -2.97 -0.73
C GLU A 203 20.03 -1.55 -0.36
N ASP A 204 20.20 -0.58 -1.26
CA ASP A 204 19.68 0.79 -1.10
C ASP A 204 18.19 0.90 -1.40
N GLY A 205 17.59 -0.18 -1.93
CA GLY A 205 16.20 -0.23 -2.39
C GLY A 205 15.18 -0.57 -1.30
N CYS A 206 13.97 -0.83 -1.75
CA CYS A 206 12.85 -1.13 -0.86
C CYS A 206 12.92 -2.54 -0.22
N ARG A 207 13.85 -3.40 -0.62
CA ARG A 207 14.09 -4.75 -0.08
C ARG A 207 12.81 -5.62 -0.04
N ASN A 208 12.00 -5.53 -1.07
CA ASN A 208 10.67 -6.12 -1.13
C ASN A 208 10.67 -7.64 -0.93
N LEU A 209 11.69 -8.35 -1.44
CA LEU A 209 11.85 -9.79 -1.24
C LEU A 209 12.11 -10.16 0.22
N GLU A 210 12.84 -9.34 0.95
CA GLU A 210 13.10 -9.59 2.36
C GLU A 210 11.85 -9.33 3.19
N LYS A 211 11.15 -8.24 2.90
CA LYS A 211 9.92 -7.85 3.60
C LYS A 211 8.80 -8.87 3.44
N ILE A 212 8.58 -9.39 2.23
CA ILE A 212 7.52 -10.40 2.02
C ILE A 212 7.82 -11.72 2.72
N ARG A 213 9.10 -12.06 2.95
CA ARG A 213 9.49 -13.25 3.73
C ARG A 213 9.08 -13.18 5.20
N LEU A 214 8.99 -11.95 5.74
CA LEU A 214 8.63 -11.72 7.14
C LEU A 214 7.13 -11.81 7.40
N PHE A 215 6.30 -11.75 6.34
CA PHE A 215 4.86 -11.80 6.45
C PHE A 215 4.34 -13.23 6.28
N ASP A 216 3.64 -13.75 7.30
CA ASP A 216 3.20 -15.14 7.41
C ASP A 216 1.67 -15.32 7.30
N LYS A 217 0.91 -14.21 7.22
CA LYS A 217 -0.54 -14.21 7.02
C LYS A 217 -0.89 -14.26 5.52
N PRO A 218 -2.18 -14.41 5.14
CA PRO A 218 -2.61 -14.57 3.76
C PRO A 218 -2.06 -13.52 2.80
N VAL A 219 -1.59 -13.97 1.62
CA VAL A 219 -1.03 -13.14 0.56
C VAL A 219 -1.68 -13.45 -0.78
N LEU A 220 -2.16 -12.42 -1.47
CA LEU A 220 -2.59 -12.48 -2.86
C LEU A 220 -1.66 -11.62 -3.73
N ILE A 221 -1.10 -12.21 -4.77
CA ILE A 221 -0.35 -11.49 -5.80
C ILE A 221 -1.11 -11.59 -7.12
N ILE A 222 -1.37 -10.45 -7.75
CA ILE A 222 -2.00 -10.36 -9.07
C ILE A 222 -1.02 -9.66 -10.00
N HIS A 223 -0.73 -10.24 -11.17
CA HIS A 223 0.27 -9.68 -12.07
C HIS A 223 -0.10 -9.89 -13.54
N ALA A 224 0.21 -8.90 -14.38
CA ALA A 224 0.01 -8.98 -15.82
C ALA A 224 0.96 -9.96 -16.47
N GLU A 225 0.50 -10.70 -17.48
CA GLU A 225 1.35 -11.63 -18.24
C GLU A 225 2.44 -10.90 -19.03
N TYR A 226 2.07 -9.79 -19.69
CA TYR A 226 2.96 -8.99 -20.55
C TYR A 226 3.23 -7.62 -19.91
N ASP A 227 3.53 -7.62 -18.61
CA ASP A 227 3.91 -6.41 -17.92
C ASP A 227 5.24 -5.89 -18.47
N HIS A 228 5.20 -4.71 -19.09
CA HIS A 228 6.34 -4.08 -19.77
C HIS A 228 7.10 -3.09 -18.87
N ILE A 229 6.61 -2.86 -17.64
CA ILE A 229 7.23 -2.00 -16.65
C ILE A 229 7.85 -2.85 -15.53
N ILE A 230 7.06 -3.73 -14.94
CA ILE A 230 7.48 -4.65 -13.90
C ILE A 230 7.19 -6.06 -14.39
N PRO A 231 8.19 -6.83 -14.85
CA PRO A 231 7.95 -8.10 -15.51
C PRO A 231 7.25 -9.11 -14.57
N PHE A 232 6.46 -10.02 -15.14
CA PHE A 232 5.77 -11.09 -14.40
C PHE A 232 6.71 -11.89 -13.47
N SER A 233 7.99 -11.99 -13.84
CA SER A 233 9.03 -12.62 -13.03
C SER A 233 9.18 -12.01 -11.64
N ASP A 234 8.90 -10.71 -11.48
CA ASP A 234 8.94 -10.02 -10.19
C ASP A 234 7.80 -10.48 -9.28
N GLY A 235 6.57 -10.52 -9.80
CA GLY A 235 5.43 -11.08 -9.07
C GLY A 235 5.65 -12.54 -8.67
N LYS A 236 6.28 -13.32 -9.57
CA LYS A 236 6.68 -14.70 -9.28
C LYS A 236 7.76 -14.76 -8.20
N ALA A 237 8.77 -13.89 -8.24
CA ALA A 237 9.83 -13.83 -7.24
C ALA A 237 9.28 -13.48 -5.85
N LEU A 238 8.35 -12.50 -5.76
CA LEU A 238 7.64 -12.19 -4.53
C LEU A 238 6.84 -13.40 -4.02
N PHE A 239 6.12 -14.09 -4.90
CA PHE A 239 5.36 -15.29 -4.53
C PHE A 239 6.27 -16.40 -4.02
N ASP A 240 7.37 -16.68 -4.70
CA ASP A 240 8.32 -17.73 -4.31
C ASP A 240 8.99 -17.41 -2.96
N ALA A 241 9.31 -16.12 -2.70
CA ALA A 241 9.93 -15.66 -1.47
C ALA A 241 8.98 -15.63 -0.27
N CYS A 242 7.67 -15.54 -0.50
CA CYS A 242 6.66 -15.43 0.54
C CYS A 242 6.55 -16.71 1.37
N ASN A 243 6.56 -16.58 2.71
CA ASN A 243 6.45 -17.70 3.66
C ASN A 243 5.03 -17.96 4.16
N ALA A 244 4.04 -17.19 3.71
CA ALA A 244 2.65 -17.36 4.13
C ALA A 244 2.12 -18.77 3.82
N SER A 245 1.39 -19.36 4.77
CA SER A 245 0.74 -20.68 4.61
C SER A 245 -0.36 -20.64 3.54
N TYR A 246 -1.06 -19.50 3.42
CA TYR A 246 -1.98 -19.23 2.31
C TYR A 246 -1.40 -18.14 1.43
N LYS A 247 -0.96 -18.50 0.26
CA LYS A 247 -0.51 -17.56 -0.78
C LYS A 247 -1.04 -17.97 -2.15
N ARG A 248 -1.38 -16.98 -2.96
CA ARG A 248 -1.89 -17.20 -4.32
C ARG A 248 -1.26 -16.20 -5.27
N LEU A 249 -0.82 -16.69 -6.44
CA LEU A 249 -0.39 -15.88 -7.57
C LEU A 249 -1.43 -16.00 -8.69
N ILE A 250 -1.97 -14.88 -9.14
CA ILE A 250 -2.88 -14.80 -10.28
C ILE A 250 -2.17 -14.07 -11.41
N LYS A 251 -1.91 -14.79 -12.49
CA LYS A 251 -1.45 -14.20 -13.75
C LYS A 251 -2.68 -13.79 -14.57
N ILE A 252 -2.72 -12.56 -15.02
CA ILE A 252 -3.79 -12.07 -15.91
C ILE A 252 -3.31 -12.19 -17.35
N ASP A 253 -3.83 -13.20 -18.04
CA ASP A 253 -3.42 -13.55 -19.40
C ASP A 253 -3.77 -12.41 -20.39
N GLY A 254 -2.80 -12.07 -21.24
CA GLY A 254 -2.93 -11.02 -22.25
C GLY A 254 -2.94 -9.59 -21.70
N ALA A 255 -2.77 -9.41 -20.38
CA ALA A 255 -2.72 -8.09 -19.75
C ALA A 255 -1.30 -7.49 -19.80
N ASN A 256 -1.23 -6.16 -19.80
CA ASN A 256 -0.03 -5.36 -19.53
C ASN A 256 -0.20 -4.58 -18.22
N HIS A 257 0.84 -3.83 -17.80
CA HIS A 257 0.87 -3.09 -16.53
C HIS A 257 -0.35 -2.20 -16.30
N ASN A 258 -0.88 -1.58 -17.35
CA ASN A 258 -1.93 -0.56 -17.25
C ASN A 258 -3.35 -1.11 -17.40
N ASN A 259 -3.53 -2.38 -17.77
CA ASN A 259 -4.84 -2.95 -18.03
C ASN A 259 -5.14 -4.25 -17.30
N VAL A 260 -4.41 -4.54 -16.22
CA VAL A 260 -4.54 -5.77 -15.40
C VAL A 260 -6.00 -6.03 -15.04
N MET A 261 -6.65 -5.06 -14.40
CA MET A 261 -8.03 -5.21 -13.96
C MET A 261 -9.01 -5.25 -15.13
N SER A 262 -8.93 -4.32 -16.09
CA SER A 262 -9.89 -4.25 -17.19
C SER A 262 -9.80 -5.47 -18.12
N ARG A 263 -8.61 -6.00 -18.36
CA ARG A 263 -8.38 -7.20 -19.18
C ARG A 263 -8.82 -8.46 -18.47
N GLY A 264 -8.55 -8.58 -17.19
CA GLY A 264 -8.81 -9.77 -16.38
C GLY A 264 -9.96 -9.62 -15.38
N PHE A 265 -10.91 -8.72 -15.59
CA PHE A 265 -11.87 -8.27 -14.59
C PHE A 265 -12.49 -9.42 -13.76
N LYS A 266 -13.03 -10.45 -14.42
CA LYS A 266 -13.66 -11.59 -13.73
C LYS A 266 -12.66 -12.37 -12.87
N THR A 267 -11.48 -12.66 -13.40
CA THR A 267 -10.41 -13.39 -12.71
C THR A 267 -9.86 -12.59 -11.54
N TYR A 268 -9.66 -11.29 -11.76
CA TYR A 268 -9.20 -10.33 -10.76
C TYR A 268 -10.19 -10.24 -9.59
N MET A 269 -11.45 -9.90 -9.85
CA MET A 269 -12.46 -9.72 -8.81
C MET A 269 -12.78 -11.03 -8.08
N LYS A 270 -12.79 -12.17 -8.81
CA LYS A 270 -12.89 -13.48 -8.17
C LYS A 270 -11.70 -13.75 -7.25
N GLY A 271 -10.50 -13.38 -7.65
CA GLY A 271 -9.30 -13.51 -6.82
C GLY A 271 -9.40 -12.72 -5.52
N ILE A 272 -9.84 -11.46 -5.61
CA ILE A 272 -10.09 -10.61 -4.44
C ILE A 272 -11.17 -11.22 -3.53
N HIS A 273 -12.31 -11.60 -4.07
CA HIS A 273 -13.40 -12.21 -3.31
C HIS A 273 -12.97 -13.50 -2.60
N ASP A 274 -12.31 -14.43 -3.32
CA ASP A 274 -11.82 -15.68 -2.75
C ASP A 274 -10.78 -15.42 -1.63
N PHE A 275 -9.93 -14.40 -1.80
CA PHE A 275 -8.92 -14.02 -0.82
C PHE A 275 -9.56 -13.45 0.45
N ILE A 276 -10.49 -12.52 0.31
CA ILE A 276 -11.21 -11.94 1.46
C ILE A 276 -11.95 -13.05 2.25
N GLY A 277 -12.57 -14.01 1.57
CA GLY A 277 -13.22 -15.16 2.21
C GLY A 277 -12.26 -16.12 2.96
N LYS A 278 -10.95 -15.89 2.92
CA LYS A 278 -9.96 -16.62 3.76
C LYS A 278 -9.60 -15.89 5.05
N LEU A 279 -10.03 -14.63 5.20
CA LEU A 279 -9.77 -13.80 6.37
C LEU A 279 -10.92 -13.83 7.37
N THR A 280 -12.10 -14.21 6.91
CA THR A 280 -13.32 -14.42 7.68
C THR A 280 -13.53 -15.90 7.95
#